data_90c319425f06f206e9e5fa259dca1370
#
_entry.id   90c319425f06f206e9e5fa259dca1370
#
_cell.length_a   1.000
_cell.length_b   1.000
_cell.length_c   1.000
_cell.angle_alpha   90.00
_cell.angle_beta   90.00
_cell.angle_gamma   90.00
#
_symmetry.space_group_name_H-M   'P 1'
#
loop_
_entity.id
_entity.type
_entity.pdbx_description
1 polymer ?
#
loop_
_entity_poly.entity_id
_entity_poly.type
_entity_poly.pdbx_seq_one_letter_code
_entity_poly.pdbx_strand_id
1 'polypeptide(L)'
;MVEHWTFNPQDLGSNPNSLIMITNLIYFLIINTILFSIGALGLVLNRKNILIIIMSIELMLLSVNLNFIIFSIYLDDLLGQLFVIFILTIAATESAIGLAILSSYYRVKNTIVIDKIKQIKG
;
A
#
# COMPACT_ATOMS: atom_id res chain seq x y z
N MET A 1 30.50 -1.72 -22.75
CA MET A 1 29.67 -1.01 -21.77
C MET A 1 28.20 -1.16 -22.02
N VAL A 2 27.72 -1.15 -23.26
CA VAL A 2 26.30 -1.33 -23.58
C VAL A 2 25.81 -2.75 -23.26
N GLU A 3 26.70 -3.72 -23.26
CA GLU A 3 26.39 -5.13 -22.97
C GLU A 3 25.90 -5.42 -21.56
N HIS A 4 26.25 -4.58 -20.57
CA HIS A 4 25.81 -4.73 -19.19
C HIS A 4 24.32 -4.42 -18.97
N TRP A 5 23.70 -3.72 -19.90
CA TRP A 5 22.31 -3.26 -19.81
C TRP A 5 21.35 -4.07 -20.67
N THR A 6 21.87 -4.99 -21.50
CA THR A 6 21.03 -5.85 -22.33
C THR A 6 20.67 -7.12 -21.58
N PHE A 7 19.37 -7.32 -21.40
CA PHE A 7 18.85 -8.54 -20.82
C PHE A 7 19.05 -9.71 -21.80
N ASN A 8 19.79 -10.73 -21.35
CA ASN A 8 19.99 -11.95 -22.13
C ASN A 8 19.23 -13.10 -21.46
N PRO A 9 18.15 -13.62 -22.08
CA PRO A 9 17.38 -14.73 -21.51
C PRO A 9 18.19 -16.02 -21.31
N GLN A 10 19.28 -16.19 -22.03
CA GLN A 10 20.14 -17.38 -21.88
C GLN A 10 20.91 -17.41 -20.57
N ASP A 11 21.17 -16.24 -19.98
CA ASP A 11 21.83 -16.13 -18.67
C ASP A 11 20.96 -16.66 -17.53
N LEU A 12 19.65 -16.70 -17.72
CA LEU A 12 18.70 -17.18 -16.72
C LEU A 12 18.82 -18.67 -16.43
N GLY A 13 19.22 -19.48 -17.43
CA GLY A 13 19.32 -20.92 -17.26
C GLY A 13 20.70 -21.42 -16.86
N SER A 14 21.75 -20.62 -17.07
CA SER A 14 23.15 -21.05 -16.90
C SER A 14 23.83 -20.52 -15.65
N ASN A 15 23.30 -19.46 -15.02
CA ASN A 15 23.88 -18.81 -13.86
C ASN A 15 23.07 -19.08 -12.59
N PRO A 16 23.61 -19.79 -11.57
CA PRO A 16 22.87 -20.06 -10.33
C PRO A 16 22.47 -18.79 -9.59
N ASN A 17 23.24 -17.70 -9.70
CA ASN A 17 22.89 -16.41 -9.09
C ASN A 17 21.63 -15.80 -9.70
N SER A 18 21.42 -15.94 -11.01
CA SER A 18 20.22 -15.45 -11.68
C SER A 18 18.99 -16.24 -11.28
N LEU A 19 19.11 -17.55 -11.07
CA LEU A 19 18.01 -18.40 -10.58
C LEU A 19 17.59 -18.00 -9.17
N ILE A 20 18.55 -17.75 -8.28
CA ILE A 20 18.29 -17.28 -6.91
C ILE A 20 17.58 -15.91 -6.94
N MET A 21 18.03 -15.02 -7.79
CA MET A 21 17.44 -13.68 -7.95
C MET A 21 15.98 -13.75 -8.41
N ILE A 22 15.69 -14.59 -9.40
CA ILE A 22 14.33 -14.80 -9.92
C ILE A 22 13.45 -15.44 -8.84
N THR A 23 13.96 -16.43 -8.12
CA THR A 23 13.23 -17.11 -7.05
C THR A 23 12.86 -16.11 -5.96
N ASN A 24 13.79 -15.27 -5.55
CA ASN A 24 13.53 -14.22 -4.56
C ASN A 24 12.50 -13.22 -5.07
N LEU A 25 12.57 -12.81 -6.33
CA LEU A 25 11.58 -11.93 -6.94
C LEU A 25 10.17 -12.52 -6.87
N ILE A 26 10.03 -13.80 -7.21
CA ILE A 26 8.74 -14.50 -7.18
C ILE A 26 8.18 -14.52 -5.75
N TYR A 27 9.00 -14.83 -4.75
CA TYR A 27 8.55 -14.81 -3.36
C TYR A 27 8.05 -13.44 -2.93
N PHE A 28 8.76 -12.37 -3.26
CA PHE A 28 8.33 -11.01 -2.93
C PHE A 28 7.03 -10.63 -3.63
N LEU A 29 6.86 -11.01 -4.90
CA LEU A 29 5.62 -10.76 -5.62
C LEU A 29 4.42 -11.51 -5.03
N ILE A 30 4.63 -12.75 -4.58
CA ILE A 30 3.59 -13.53 -3.91
C ILE A 30 3.18 -12.84 -2.60
N ILE A 31 4.14 -12.45 -1.77
CA ILE A 31 3.87 -11.75 -0.51
C ILE A 31 3.09 -10.46 -0.76
N ASN A 32 3.50 -9.68 -1.75
CA ASN A 32 2.82 -8.43 -2.10
C ASN A 32 1.40 -8.66 -2.62
N THR A 33 1.18 -9.71 -3.39
CA THR A 33 -0.16 -10.07 -3.86
C THR A 33 -1.07 -10.47 -2.70
N ILE A 34 -0.54 -11.22 -1.75
CA ILE A 34 -1.27 -11.58 -0.52
C ILE A 34 -1.61 -10.32 0.28
N LEU A 35 -0.64 -9.42 0.46
CA LEU A 35 -0.84 -8.16 1.18
C LEU A 35 -1.93 -7.30 0.53
N PHE A 36 -1.89 -7.17 -0.79
CA PHE A 36 -2.91 -6.46 -1.56
C PHE A 36 -4.29 -7.10 -1.38
N SER A 37 -4.35 -8.42 -1.45
CA SER A 37 -5.60 -9.17 -1.29
C SER A 37 -6.20 -8.98 0.10
N ILE A 38 -5.37 -8.96 1.14
CA ILE A 38 -5.82 -8.69 2.52
C ILE A 38 -6.42 -7.28 2.61
N GLY A 39 -5.75 -6.29 2.01
CA GLY A 39 -6.27 -4.92 1.95
C GLY A 39 -7.62 -4.84 1.23
N ALA A 40 -7.72 -5.49 0.07
CA ALA A 40 -8.97 -5.53 -0.70
C ALA A 40 -10.11 -6.22 0.06
N LEU A 41 -9.82 -7.34 0.73
CA LEU A 41 -10.81 -8.03 1.57
C LEU A 41 -11.23 -7.16 2.74
N GLY A 42 -10.30 -6.48 3.40
CA GLY A 42 -10.61 -5.54 4.48
C GLY A 42 -11.57 -4.44 4.03
N LEU A 43 -11.36 -3.92 2.82
CA LEU A 43 -12.23 -2.91 2.22
C LEU A 43 -13.65 -3.43 1.98
N VAL A 44 -13.76 -4.64 1.42
CA VAL A 44 -15.05 -5.23 1.06
C VAL A 44 -15.84 -5.66 2.29
N LEU A 45 -15.18 -6.29 3.27
CA LEU A 45 -15.83 -6.87 4.44
C LEU A 45 -16.25 -5.81 5.46
N ASN A 46 -15.54 -4.71 5.57
CA ASN A 46 -15.73 -3.71 6.62
C ASN A 46 -16.19 -2.35 6.08
N ARG A 47 -17.19 -2.35 5.20
CA ARG A 47 -17.71 -1.13 4.55
C ARG A 47 -18.29 -0.10 5.52
N LYS A 48 -18.69 -0.51 6.72
CA LYS A 48 -19.37 0.36 7.69
C LYS A 48 -18.40 1.15 8.56
N ASN A 49 -17.15 0.69 8.71
CA ASN A 49 -16.16 1.36 9.54
C ASN A 49 -15.17 2.12 8.67
N ILE A 50 -15.29 3.45 8.68
CA ILE A 50 -14.46 4.34 7.86
C ILE A 50 -12.98 4.19 8.21
N LEU A 51 -12.65 3.99 9.48
CA LEU A 51 -11.27 3.81 9.92
C LEU A 51 -10.62 2.58 9.27
N ILE A 52 -11.35 1.45 9.26
CA ILE A 52 -10.86 0.22 8.63
C ILE A 52 -10.74 0.40 7.11
N ILE A 53 -11.65 1.14 6.48
CA ILE A 53 -11.56 1.45 5.05
C ILE A 53 -10.27 2.22 4.74
N ILE A 54 -9.95 3.25 5.51
CA ILE A 54 -8.73 4.03 5.34
C ILE A 54 -7.49 3.15 5.52
N MET A 55 -7.46 2.33 6.57
CA MET A 55 -6.35 1.41 6.81
C MET A 55 -6.19 0.38 5.71
N SER A 56 -7.29 -0.13 5.16
CA SER A 56 -7.28 -1.10 4.06
C SER A 56 -6.72 -0.50 2.78
N ILE A 57 -7.10 0.73 2.45
CA ILE A 57 -6.56 1.47 1.30
C ILE A 57 -5.06 1.70 1.49
N GLU A 58 -4.64 2.08 2.69
CA GLU A 58 -3.22 2.25 3.02
C GLU A 58 -2.42 0.96 2.81
N LEU A 59 -2.97 -0.17 3.23
CA LEU A 59 -2.34 -1.47 3.05
C LEU A 59 -2.19 -1.83 1.56
N MET A 60 -3.21 -1.52 0.75
CA MET A 60 -3.16 -1.72 -0.69
C MET A 60 -2.09 -0.83 -1.34
N LEU A 61 -2.02 0.45 -0.94
CA LEU A 61 -0.99 1.37 -1.43
C LEU A 61 0.41 0.91 -1.04
N LEU A 62 0.59 0.42 0.17
CA LEU A 62 1.86 -0.15 0.61
C LEU A 62 2.30 -1.31 -0.28
N SER A 63 1.37 -2.22 -0.60
CA SER A 63 1.65 -3.35 -1.50
C SER A 63 2.09 -2.88 -2.89
N VAL A 64 1.41 -1.91 -3.46
CA VAL A 64 1.78 -1.33 -4.76
C VAL A 64 3.17 -0.69 -4.70
N ASN A 65 3.47 0.06 -3.63
CA ASN A 65 4.77 0.68 -3.43
C ASN A 65 5.89 -0.34 -3.34
N LEU A 66 5.68 -1.43 -2.62
CA LEU A 66 6.64 -2.52 -2.53
C LEU A 66 6.91 -3.15 -3.89
N ASN A 67 5.88 -3.29 -4.74
CA ASN A 67 6.06 -3.77 -6.10
C ASN A 67 6.95 -2.82 -6.92
N PHE A 68 6.73 -1.52 -6.84
CA PHE A 68 7.58 -0.55 -7.54
C PHE A 68 9.04 -0.63 -7.08
N ILE A 69 9.28 -0.79 -5.79
CA ILE A 69 10.64 -0.94 -5.24
C ILE A 69 11.29 -2.23 -5.78
N ILE A 70 10.59 -3.33 -5.75
CA ILE A 70 11.10 -4.63 -6.21
C ILE A 70 11.45 -4.58 -7.70
N PHE A 71 10.55 -4.06 -8.52
CA PHE A 71 10.81 -3.91 -9.96
C PHE A 71 11.94 -2.92 -10.24
N SER A 72 12.03 -1.84 -9.47
CA SER A 72 13.14 -0.88 -9.58
C SER A 72 14.49 -1.54 -9.33
N ILE A 73 14.58 -2.36 -8.29
CA ILE A 73 15.81 -3.09 -7.97
C ILE A 73 16.11 -4.14 -9.05
N TYR A 74 15.09 -4.87 -9.50
CA TYR A 74 15.27 -5.93 -10.49
C TYR A 74 15.69 -5.39 -11.87
N LEU A 75 15.12 -4.25 -12.29
CA LEU A 75 15.42 -3.61 -13.56
C LEU A 75 16.62 -2.65 -13.47
N ASP A 76 17.17 -2.46 -12.29
CA ASP A 76 18.25 -1.50 -12.01
C ASP A 76 17.89 -0.08 -12.48
N ASP A 77 16.66 0.35 -12.22
CA ASP A 77 16.12 1.63 -12.64
C ASP A 77 15.61 2.41 -11.43
N LEU A 78 16.16 3.60 -11.20
CA LEU A 78 15.81 4.47 -10.07
C LEU A 78 14.41 5.10 -10.19
N LEU A 79 13.80 5.07 -11.36
CA LEU A 79 12.47 5.66 -11.57
C LEU A 79 11.42 5.07 -10.64
N GLY A 80 11.44 3.75 -10.41
CA GLY A 80 10.52 3.10 -9.49
C GLY A 80 10.64 3.62 -8.07
N GLN A 81 11.85 3.88 -7.60
CA GLN A 81 12.11 4.43 -6.27
C GLN A 81 11.61 5.88 -6.14
N LEU A 82 11.77 6.69 -7.18
CA LEU A 82 11.24 8.04 -7.22
C LEU A 82 9.71 8.04 -7.14
N PHE A 83 9.05 7.17 -7.91
CA PHE A 83 7.60 7.01 -7.85
C PHE A 83 7.14 6.61 -6.45
N VAL A 84 7.86 5.73 -5.78
CA VAL A 84 7.52 5.30 -4.41
C VAL A 84 7.55 6.49 -3.45
N ILE A 85 8.56 7.36 -3.54
CA ILE A 85 8.65 8.55 -2.70
C ILE A 85 7.43 9.46 -2.91
N PHE A 86 7.04 9.71 -4.15
CA PHE A 86 5.86 10.51 -4.48
C PHE A 86 4.58 9.87 -3.94
N ILE A 87 4.39 8.58 -4.18
CA ILE A 87 3.18 7.86 -3.73
C ILE A 87 3.11 7.84 -2.20
N LEU A 88 4.21 7.60 -1.50
CA LEU A 88 4.27 7.64 -0.03
C LEU A 88 3.91 9.03 0.52
N THR A 89 4.42 10.09 -0.11
CA THR A 89 4.12 11.45 0.30
C THR A 89 2.64 11.76 0.14
N ILE A 90 2.05 11.42 -1.01
CA ILE A 90 0.63 11.61 -1.29
C ILE A 90 -0.22 10.78 -0.32
N ALA A 91 0.12 9.52 -0.13
CA ALA A 91 -0.60 8.62 0.76
C ALA A 91 -0.57 9.10 2.20
N ALA A 92 0.59 9.52 2.70
CA ALA A 92 0.71 10.06 4.05
C ALA A 92 -0.13 11.33 4.24
N THR A 93 -0.13 12.21 3.25
CA THR A 93 -0.93 13.45 3.28
C THR A 93 -2.42 13.14 3.27
N GLU A 94 -2.88 12.25 2.39
CA GLU A 94 -4.29 11.85 2.31
C GLU A 94 -4.75 11.17 3.59
N SER A 95 -3.93 10.29 4.17
CA SER A 95 -4.26 9.61 5.41
C SER A 95 -4.34 10.57 6.58
N ALA A 96 -3.43 11.51 6.68
CA ALA A 96 -3.45 12.54 7.72
C ALA A 96 -4.72 13.41 7.63
N ILE A 97 -5.07 13.85 6.43
CA ILE A 97 -6.31 14.63 6.19
C ILE A 97 -7.54 13.78 6.48
N GLY A 98 -7.56 12.53 6.02
CA GLY A 98 -8.67 11.60 6.24
C GLY A 98 -8.90 11.33 7.73
N LEU A 99 -7.83 11.10 8.50
CA LEU A 99 -7.92 10.91 9.94
C LEU A 99 -8.36 12.17 10.66
N ALA A 100 -7.92 13.35 10.23
CA ALA A 100 -8.34 14.63 10.81
C ALA A 100 -9.85 14.86 10.58
N ILE A 101 -10.35 14.62 9.37
CA ILE A 101 -11.77 14.72 9.03
C ILE A 101 -12.58 13.72 9.84
N LEU A 102 -12.12 12.49 9.95
CA LEU A 102 -12.77 11.43 10.71
C LEU A 102 -12.86 11.78 12.19
N SER A 103 -11.77 12.28 12.77
CA SER A 103 -11.74 12.74 14.17
C SER A 103 -12.75 13.85 14.43
N SER A 104 -12.80 14.84 13.53
CA SER A 104 -13.79 15.94 13.63
C SER A 104 -15.22 15.42 13.50
N TYR A 105 -15.48 14.49 12.59
CA TYR A 105 -16.78 13.87 12.40
C TYR A 105 -17.25 13.14 13.67
N TYR A 106 -16.37 12.35 14.29
CA TYR A 106 -16.72 11.64 15.52
C TYR A 106 -16.99 12.59 16.70
N ARG A 107 -16.26 13.68 16.80
CA ARG A 107 -16.53 14.72 17.82
C ARG A 107 -17.92 15.32 17.67
N VAL A 108 -18.28 15.70 16.46
CA VAL A 108 -19.60 16.30 16.16
C VAL A 108 -20.71 15.28 16.45
N LYS A 109 -20.54 14.05 16.00
CA LYS A 109 -21.53 12.98 16.22
C LYS A 109 -21.74 12.69 17.70
N ASN A 110 -20.66 12.60 18.50
CA ASN A 110 -20.76 12.39 19.94
C ASN A 110 -21.46 13.55 20.64
N THR A 111 -21.17 14.78 20.26
CA THR A 111 -21.84 15.97 20.79
C THR A 111 -23.33 15.94 20.51
N ILE A 112 -23.76 15.60 19.30
CA ILE A 112 -25.17 15.50 18.92
C ILE A 112 -25.87 14.40 19.73
N VAL A 113 -25.24 13.24 19.90
CA VAL A 113 -25.80 12.13 20.69
C VAL A 113 -25.98 12.53 22.17
N ILE A 114 -25.00 13.21 22.75
CA ILE A 114 -25.08 13.70 24.14
C ILE A 114 -26.18 14.72 24.28
N ASP A 115 -26.34 15.67 23.36
CA ASP A 115 -27.42 16.67 23.37
C ASP A 115 -28.80 16.03 23.28
N LYS A 116 -28.95 15.00 22.41
CA LYS A 116 -30.19 14.22 22.33
C LYS A 116 -30.53 13.51 23.64
N ILE A 117 -29.54 12.91 24.28
CA ILE A 117 -29.71 12.24 25.58
C ILE A 117 -30.14 13.25 26.66
N LYS A 118 -29.53 14.42 26.67
CA LYS A 118 -29.91 15.52 27.60
C LYS A 118 -31.35 15.98 27.36
N GLN A 119 -31.79 16.12 26.13
CA GLN A 119 -33.15 16.49 25.78
C GLN A 119 -34.17 15.43 26.21
N ILE A 120 -33.83 14.15 26.12
CA ILE A 120 -34.69 13.06 26.57
C ILE A 120 -34.83 13.04 28.09
N LYS A 121 -33.76 13.35 28.82
CA LYS A 121 -33.75 13.39 30.28
C LYS A 121 -34.33 14.68 30.87
N GLY A 122 -34.27 15.72 30.11
CA GLY A 122 -34.66 17.06 30.56
C GLY A 122 -36.07 17.42 30.38
#